data_39dd56c51a8309ada058b16d6d79c290
#
_entry.id   39dd56c51a8309ada058b16d6d79c290
#
_cell.length_a   1.000
_cell.length_b   1.000
_cell.length_c   1.000
_cell.angle_alpha   90.00
_cell.angle_beta   90.00
_cell.angle_gamma   90.00
#
_symmetry.space_group_name_H-M   'P 1'
#
loop_
_entity.id
_entity.type
_entity.pdbx_description
1 polymer ?
#
loop_
_entity_poly.entity_id
_entity_poly.type
_entity_poly.pdbx_seq_one_letter_code
_entity_poly.pdbx_strand_id
1 'polypeptide(L)'
;MVVTKRSGKLEYLVSEGITVPHCFTTRYGGVSSGSQSSLNLAFGRGDSMENVEKNIGILAEELGFLTDRVVLTRQTHSDIVRVVTGADANGLCHRDYPECDALVTRDPGVTLLVFTADSTPLLFHDSVTGAVGAAHAGWRGTARNIGAKTVAAMVEHFGCRPENIRAAIGPNIGFCHFETDEDVPQAMLAAYGDEAAAYIEKRGEKYFLDLKAINALALRRAGINDIDISDACTMCQPDRFWSHRVTGGDRGSQGAVITCKEGCK
;
A
#
# COMPACT_ATOMS: atom_id res chain seq x y z
N MET A 1 10.70 -6.54 -10.86
CA MET A 1 9.98 -5.28 -11.24
C MET A 1 8.49 -5.38 -10.94
N VAL A 2 7.74 -4.25 -10.99
CA VAL A 2 6.27 -4.27 -10.88
C VAL A 2 5.66 -4.40 -12.25
N VAL A 3 4.84 -5.45 -12.46
CA VAL A 3 4.24 -5.79 -13.77
C VAL A 3 2.71 -5.85 -13.68
N THR A 4 2.04 -5.56 -14.80
CA THR A 4 0.57 -5.64 -14.90
C THR A 4 0.11 -7.06 -15.21
N LYS A 5 -0.93 -7.50 -14.50
CA LYS A 5 -1.67 -8.75 -14.75
C LYS A 5 -3.12 -8.43 -15.11
N ARG A 6 -3.74 -9.33 -15.88
CA ARG A 6 -5.15 -9.23 -16.27
C ARG A 6 -5.82 -10.59 -16.19
N SER A 7 -7.03 -10.62 -15.62
CA SER A 7 -7.90 -11.78 -15.56
C SER A 7 -9.33 -11.30 -15.86
N GLY A 8 -9.82 -11.60 -17.06
CA GLY A 8 -11.08 -11.06 -17.55
C GLY A 8 -11.08 -9.52 -17.55
N LYS A 9 -11.97 -8.92 -16.76
CA LYS A 9 -12.05 -7.46 -16.59
C LYS A 9 -11.15 -6.92 -15.48
N LEU A 10 -10.66 -7.80 -14.62
CA LEU A 10 -9.79 -7.43 -13.51
C LEU A 10 -8.39 -7.10 -14.04
N GLU A 11 -7.87 -5.95 -13.62
CA GLU A 11 -6.48 -5.57 -13.86
C GLU A 11 -5.83 -5.19 -12.53
N TYR A 12 -4.63 -5.70 -12.28
CA TYR A 12 -3.85 -5.44 -11.09
C TYR A 12 -2.34 -5.50 -11.40
N LEU A 13 -1.52 -5.02 -10.48
CA LEU A 13 -0.08 -5.05 -10.60
C LEU A 13 0.51 -5.96 -9.52
N VAL A 14 1.59 -6.66 -9.86
CA VAL A 14 2.35 -7.51 -8.94
C VAL A 14 3.84 -7.20 -9.01
N SER A 15 4.54 -7.44 -7.91
CA SER A 15 6.00 -7.42 -7.86
C SER A 15 6.54 -8.80 -8.22
N GLU A 16 7.46 -8.89 -9.16
CA GLU A 16 8.12 -10.17 -9.48
C GLU A 16 9.01 -10.68 -8.34
N GLY A 17 9.43 -9.78 -7.45
CA GLY A 17 10.26 -10.12 -6.29
C GLY A 17 9.50 -10.76 -5.13
N ILE A 18 8.17 -10.55 -5.01
CA ILE A 18 7.34 -11.11 -3.96
C ILE A 18 6.71 -12.43 -4.43
N THR A 19 6.91 -13.51 -3.68
CA THR A 19 6.53 -14.87 -4.10
C THR A 19 5.24 -15.41 -3.45
N VAL A 20 4.58 -14.62 -2.58
CA VAL A 20 3.27 -14.93 -2.00
C VAL A 20 2.16 -14.20 -2.77
N PRO A 21 0.87 -14.59 -2.64
CA PRO A 21 -0.22 -13.87 -3.26
C PRO A 21 -0.24 -12.41 -2.81
N HIS A 22 -0.19 -11.49 -3.77
CA HIS A 22 -0.21 -10.06 -3.53
C HIS A 22 -0.63 -9.29 -4.77
N CYS A 23 -1.11 -8.08 -4.59
CA CYS A 23 -1.32 -7.16 -5.70
C CYS A 23 -1.41 -5.70 -5.24
N PHE A 24 -1.21 -4.81 -6.19
CA PHE A 24 -1.73 -3.44 -6.18
C PHE A 24 -2.88 -3.38 -7.18
N THR A 25 -4.08 -2.99 -6.75
CA THR A 25 -5.23 -2.98 -7.65
C THR A 25 -5.25 -1.73 -8.53
N THR A 26 -5.90 -1.85 -9.68
CA THR A 26 -6.42 -0.72 -10.43
C THR A 26 -7.88 -0.47 -10.04
N ARG A 27 -8.61 0.39 -10.76
CA ARG A 27 -10.04 0.58 -10.58
C ARG A 27 -10.91 -0.32 -11.46
N TYR A 28 -10.29 -1.24 -12.23
CA TYR A 28 -11.00 -2.11 -13.17
C TYR A 28 -11.36 -3.47 -12.57
N GLY A 29 -12.52 -4.00 -13.00
CA GLY A 29 -12.90 -5.38 -12.75
C GLY A 29 -13.84 -5.61 -11.56
N GLY A 30 -14.35 -4.54 -10.94
CA GLY A 30 -15.33 -4.62 -9.86
C GLY A 30 -16.78 -4.44 -10.29
N VAL A 31 -17.68 -4.35 -9.30
CA VAL A 31 -19.13 -4.22 -9.46
C VAL A 31 -19.68 -2.85 -9.06
N SER A 32 -18.86 -1.99 -8.49
CA SER A 32 -19.27 -0.64 -8.09
C SER A 32 -19.60 0.23 -9.29
N SER A 33 -20.44 1.25 -9.10
CA SER A 33 -20.91 2.16 -10.13
C SER A 33 -20.67 3.64 -9.77
N GLY A 34 -21.01 4.54 -10.70
CA GLY A 34 -20.82 5.98 -10.47
C GLY A 34 -19.35 6.36 -10.28
N SER A 35 -19.08 7.27 -9.34
CA SER A 35 -17.74 7.75 -9.02
C SER A 35 -16.82 6.65 -8.42
N GLN A 36 -17.40 5.55 -7.91
CA GLN A 36 -16.69 4.40 -7.38
C GLN A 36 -16.49 3.28 -8.42
N SER A 37 -16.79 3.51 -9.70
CA SER A 37 -16.69 2.49 -10.75
C SER A 37 -15.22 2.17 -11.08
N SER A 38 -14.83 0.89 -11.00
CA SER A 38 -15.65 -0.27 -10.71
C SER A 38 -15.14 -1.07 -9.48
N LEU A 39 -13.81 -1.18 -9.26
CA LEU A 39 -13.21 -2.02 -8.21
C LEU A 39 -12.88 -1.18 -6.95
N ASN A 40 -13.88 -0.52 -6.37
CA ASN A 40 -13.68 0.17 -5.11
C ASN A 40 -13.53 -0.81 -3.95
N LEU A 41 -12.45 -0.67 -3.16
CA LEU A 41 -12.18 -1.52 -2.01
C LEU A 41 -12.42 -0.82 -0.67
N ALA A 42 -12.66 0.50 -0.65
CA ALA A 42 -12.81 1.25 0.59
C ALA A 42 -14.28 1.39 1.00
N PHE A 43 -14.56 1.03 2.24
CA PHE A 43 -15.84 1.28 2.88
C PHE A 43 -16.06 2.76 3.21
N GLY A 44 -17.32 3.21 3.26
CA GLY A 44 -17.68 4.57 3.71
C GLY A 44 -17.30 5.68 2.73
N ARG A 45 -17.21 5.37 1.43
CA ARG A 45 -16.91 6.31 0.33
C ARG A 45 -18.12 6.55 -0.59
N GLY A 46 -19.34 6.38 -0.09
CA GLY A 46 -20.55 6.54 -0.89
C GLY A 46 -20.96 5.29 -1.68
N ASP A 47 -20.17 4.22 -1.60
CA ASP A 47 -20.51 2.90 -2.16
C ASP A 47 -21.27 2.04 -1.15
N SER A 48 -22.01 1.04 -1.62
CA SER A 48 -22.64 0.07 -0.75
C SER A 48 -21.61 -0.89 -0.15
N MET A 49 -21.84 -1.32 1.08
CA MET A 49 -20.99 -2.33 1.74
C MET A 49 -20.95 -3.62 0.92
N GLU A 50 -22.09 -4.03 0.37
CA GLU A 50 -22.22 -5.22 -0.48
C GLU A 50 -21.31 -5.16 -1.73
N ASN A 51 -21.23 -4.01 -2.39
CA ASN A 51 -20.35 -3.83 -3.54
C ASN A 51 -18.87 -3.96 -3.14
N VAL A 52 -18.46 -3.34 -2.03
CA VAL A 52 -17.08 -3.42 -1.54
C VAL A 52 -16.71 -4.86 -1.15
N GLU A 53 -17.63 -5.58 -0.47
CA GLU A 53 -17.44 -7.00 -0.14
C GLU A 53 -17.30 -7.87 -1.40
N LYS A 54 -18.16 -7.65 -2.41
CA LYS A 54 -18.07 -8.33 -3.71
C LYS A 54 -16.73 -8.04 -4.41
N ASN A 55 -16.29 -6.79 -4.39
CA ASN A 55 -15.01 -6.40 -4.99
C ASN A 55 -13.82 -7.08 -4.30
N ILE A 56 -13.83 -7.18 -2.97
CA ILE A 56 -12.80 -7.93 -2.22
C ILE A 56 -12.93 -9.42 -2.53
N GLY A 57 -14.14 -9.96 -2.69
CA GLY A 57 -14.41 -11.33 -3.10
C GLY A 57 -13.82 -11.68 -4.47
N ILE A 58 -13.93 -10.78 -5.45
CA ILE A 58 -13.31 -10.93 -6.78
C ILE A 58 -11.79 -11.07 -6.66
N LEU A 59 -11.16 -10.23 -5.83
CA LEU A 59 -9.71 -10.33 -5.58
C LEU A 59 -9.35 -11.61 -4.81
N ALA A 60 -10.19 -12.03 -3.88
CA ALA A 60 -9.99 -13.25 -3.10
C ALA A 60 -10.00 -14.50 -3.99
N GLU A 61 -10.94 -14.56 -4.95
CA GLU A 61 -11.01 -15.63 -5.93
C GLU A 61 -9.76 -15.65 -6.84
N GLU A 62 -9.36 -14.49 -7.36
CA GLU A 62 -8.21 -14.36 -8.27
C GLU A 62 -6.88 -14.69 -7.59
N LEU A 63 -6.66 -14.21 -6.36
CA LEU A 63 -5.40 -14.38 -5.64
C LEU A 63 -5.35 -15.61 -4.72
N GLY A 64 -6.50 -16.28 -4.52
CA GLY A 64 -6.59 -17.50 -3.71
C GLY A 64 -6.49 -17.25 -2.21
N PHE A 65 -7.08 -16.15 -1.69
CA PHE A 65 -7.19 -15.92 -0.25
C PHE A 65 -8.65 -15.99 0.23
N LEU A 66 -8.85 -16.07 1.56
CA LEU A 66 -10.18 -16.13 2.18
C LEU A 66 -10.58 -14.74 2.70
N THR A 67 -11.80 -14.31 2.42
CA THR A 67 -12.30 -12.98 2.83
C THR A 67 -12.50 -12.87 4.33
N ASP A 68 -12.78 -13.96 5.02
CA ASP A 68 -12.87 -14.04 6.48
C ASP A 68 -11.52 -14.04 7.20
N ARG A 69 -10.42 -14.07 6.43
CA ARG A 69 -9.03 -13.97 6.92
C ARG A 69 -8.37 -12.63 6.55
N VAL A 70 -9.16 -11.65 6.10
CA VAL A 70 -8.64 -10.32 5.74
C VAL A 70 -8.61 -9.41 6.95
N VAL A 71 -7.47 -8.77 7.18
CA VAL A 71 -7.29 -7.70 8.19
C VAL A 71 -7.10 -6.37 7.47
N LEU A 72 -7.91 -5.39 7.86
CA LEU A 72 -7.94 -4.06 7.28
C LEU A 72 -7.23 -3.04 8.18
N THR A 73 -6.71 -1.98 7.58
CA THR A 73 -6.20 -0.81 8.31
C THR A 73 -7.31 0.19 8.62
N ARG A 74 -7.23 0.85 9.78
CA ARG A 74 -7.92 2.10 10.07
C ARG A 74 -6.94 3.25 9.91
N GLN A 75 -6.78 3.71 8.67
CA GLN A 75 -5.77 4.67 8.27
C GLN A 75 -6.10 6.10 8.74
N THR A 76 -5.16 6.74 9.40
CA THR A 76 -5.25 8.12 9.91
C THR A 76 -4.04 8.96 9.50
N HIS A 77 -3.27 8.49 8.51
CA HIS A 77 -1.99 9.06 8.09
C HIS A 77 -0.96 9.08 9.22
N SER A 78 -1.02 8.05 10.06
CA SER A 78 -0.10 7.81 11.18
C SER A 78 1.18 7.09 10.71
N ASP A 79 2.00 6.74 11.67
CA ASP A 79 3.17 5.87 11.53
C ASP A 79 3.04 4.61 12.41
N ILE A 80 1.80 4.28 12.77
CA ILE A 80 1.48 3.14 13.64
C ILE A 80 1.48 1.86 12.81
N VAL A 81 2.27 0.88 13.27
CA VAL A 81 2.34 -0.47 12.73
C VAL A 81 1.68 -1.42 13.73
N ARG A 82 0.75 -2.26 13.28
CA ARG A 82 0.14 -3.31 14.10
C ARG A 82 0.64 -4.68 13.69
N VAL A 83 1.00 -5.47 14.70
CA VAL A 83 1.19 -6.92 14.54
C VAL A 83 -0.18 -7.58 14.67
N VAL A 84 -0.56 -8.37 13.68
CA VAL A 84 -1.90 -8.98 13.60
C VAL A 84 -1.82 -10.48 13.35
N THR A 85 -2.89 -11.17 13.75
CA THR A 85 -3.09 -12.61 13.58
C THR A 85 -4.47 -12.88 12.98
N GLY A 86 -4.82 -14.14 12.76
CA GLY A 86 -6.17 -14.51 12.33
C GLY A 86 -7.28 -14.10 13.30
N ALA A 87 -6.97 -13.87 14.59
CA ALA A 87 -7.91 -13.36 15.56
C ALA A 87 -8.32 -11.89 15.32
N ASP A 88 -7.53 -11.14 14.55
CA ASP A 88 -7.83 -9.78 14.14
C ASP A 88 -8.72 -9.71 12.88
N ALA A 89 -8.97 -10.83 12.23
CA ALA A 89 -9.83 -10.93 11.05
C ALA A 89 -11.30 -11.07 11.49
N ASN A 90 -11.94 -9.96 11.80
CA ASN A 90 -13.29 -9.90 12.35
C ASN A 90 -14.40 -9.67 11.31
N GLY A 91 -14.12 -9.99 10.04
CA GLY A 91 -15.00 -9.72 8.92
C GLY A 91 -14.79 -8.33 8.30
N LEU A 92 -15.12 -8.20 7.02
CA LEU A 92 -14.82 -7.00 6.23
C LEU A 92 -15.58 -5.75 6.69
N CYS A 93 -16.78 -5.91 7.25
CA CYS A 93 -17.63 -4.80 7.68
C CYS A 93 -17.38 -4.37 9.13
N HIS A 94 -16.67 -5.17 9.92
CA HIS A 94 -16.32 -4.82 11.28
C HIS A 94 -15.19 -3.79 11.27
N ARG A 95 -15.43 -2.62 11.87
CA ARG A 95 -14.49 -1.48 11.80
C ARG A 95 -14.03 -0.96 13.16
N ASP A 96 -14.39 -1.67 14.22
CA ASP A 96 -13.98 -1.31 15.58
C ASP A 96 -12.62 -1.95 15.93
N TYR A 97 -11.57 -1.46 15.25
CA TYR A 97 -10.20 -1.83 15.50
C TYR A 97 -9.29 -0.60 15.63
N PRO A 98 -8.15 -0.73 16.33
CA PRO A 98 -7.23 0.38 16.56
C PRO A 98 -6.73 1.03 15.27
N GLU A 99 -6.45 2.33 15.35
CA GLU A 99 -5.85 3.08 14.24
C GLU A 99 -4.48 2.52 13.90
N CYS A 100 -4.22 2.40 12.61
CA CYS A 100 -2.90 2.07 12.08
C CYS A 100 -2.85 2.37 10.58
N ASP A 101 -1.65 2.60 10.09
CA ASP A 101 -1.40 2.75 8.66
C ASP A 101 -0.51 1.62 8.11
N ALA A 102 -0.07 0.69 8.96
CA ALA A 102 0.62 -0.52 8.54
C ALA A 102 0.23 -1.73 9.37
N LEU A 103 0.31 -2.90 8.75
CA LEU A 103 0.04 -4.22 9.32
C LEU A 103 1.21 -5.14 9.01
N VAL A 104 1.57 -6.00 9.96
CA VAL A 104 2.52 -7.09 9.76
C VAL A 104 1.98 -8.39 10.38
N THR A 105 2.25 -9.51 9.73
CA THR A 105 1.85 -10.83 10.23
C THR A 105 2.80 -11.93 9.79
N ARG A 106 2.82 -13.03 10.55
CA ARG A 106 3.39 -14.31 10.14
C ARG A 106 2.36 -15.44 10.28
N ASP A 107 1.09 -15.08 10.49
CA ASP A 107 0.02 -16.06 10.68
C ASP A 107 -0.49 -16.56 9.30
N PRO A 108 -0.35 -17.86 9.00
CA PRO A 108 -0.72 -18.40 7.69
C PRO A 108 -2.19 -18.17 7.32
N GLY A 109 -2.41 -17.82 6.07
CA GLY A 109 -3.74 -17.54 5.51
C GLY A 109 -4.26 -16.13 5.84
N VAL A 110 -3.62 -15.36 6.72
CA VAL A 110 -4.00 -13.97 6.97
C VAL A 110 -3.62 -13.10 5.78
N THR A 111 -4.56 -12.29 5.32
CA THR A 111 -4.40 -11.32 4.24
C THR A 111 -4.45 -9.90 4.79
N LEU A 112 -3.44 -9.12 4.48
CA LEU A 112 -3.36 -7.72 4.84
C LEU A 112 -3.84 -6.85 3.68
N LEU A 113 -4.68 -5.84 3.97
CA LEU A 113 -5.18 -4.89 2.98
C LEU A 113 -5.05 -3.47 3.48
N VAL A 114 -4.35 -2.63 2.72
CA VAL A 114 -4.26 -1.17 2.89
C VAL A 114 -4.88 -0.46 1.69
N PHE A 115 -5.41 0.73 1.89
CA PHE A 115 -6.14 1.50 0.88
C PHE A 115 -5.34 2.72 0.44
N THR A 116 -5.36 3.03 -0.86
CA THR A 116 -4.73 4.22 -1.39
C THR A 116 -5.60 4.92 -2.45
N ALA A 117 -5.35 6.21 -2.61
CA ALA A 117 -5.64 7.03 -3.76
C ALA A 117 -4.68 8.20 -3.69
N ASP A 118 -3.61 8.13 -4.46
CA ASP A 118 -2.41 8.98 -4.49
C ASP A 118 -1.32 8.65 -3.46
N SER A 119 -1.65 8.20 -2.24
CA SER A 119 -0.65 7.76 -1.26
C SER A 119 0.13 6.55 -1.76
N THR A 120 1.36 6.38 -1.28
CA THR A 120 2.25 5.29 -1.70
C THR A 120 1.95 4.00 -0.92
N PRO A 121 1.49 2.92 -1.57
CA PRO A 121 1.36 1.62 -0.93
C PRO A 121 2.69 0.89 -0.92
N LEU A 122 3.02 0.25 0.19
CA LEU A 122 4.22 -0.58 0.37
C LEU A 122 3.80 -2.00 0.75
N LEU A 123 4.39 -3.00 0.10
CA LEU A 123 4.24 -4.42 0.44
C LEU A 123 5.60 -5.01 0.79
N PHE A 124 5.62 -5.93 1.75
CA PHE A 124 6.84 -6.56 2.27
C PHE A 124 6.65 -8.07 2.39
N HIS A 125 7.68 -8.83 2.04
CA HIS A 125 7.70 -10.28 2.21
C HIS A 125 9.10 -10.76 2.55
N ASP A 126 9.23 -11.48 3.66
CA ASP A 126 10.44 -12.24 4.01
C ASP A 126 10.21 -13.72 3.67
N SER A 127 10.87 -14.21 2.62
CA SER A 127 10.73 -15.59 2.16
C SER A 127 11.34 -16.63 3.11
N VAL A 128 12.17 -16.21 4.07
CA VAL A 128 12.80 -17.11 5.04
C VAL A 128 11.89 -17.36 6.23
N THR A 129 11.29 -16.29 6.79
CA THR A 129 10.37 -16.39 7.93
C THR A 129 8.92 -16.61 7.52
N GLY A 130 8.56 -16.30 6.27
CA GLY A 130 7.19 -16.28 5.76
C GLY A 130 6.40 -15.03 6.14
N ALA A 131 6.99 -14.11 6.90
CA ALA A 131 6.30 -12.91 7.35
C ALA A 131 5.99 -11.97 6.19
N VAL A 132 4.83 -11.28 6.28
CA VAL A 132 4.40 -10.28 5.32
C VAL A 132 4.04 -8.97 6.02
N GLY A 133 4.11 -7.86 5.26
CA GLY A 133 3.70 -6.54 5.72
C GLY A 133 3.03 -5.74 4.61
N ALA A 134 2.14 -4.85 5.00
CA ALA A 134 1.52 -3.87 4.12
C ALA A 134 1.46 -2.51 4.82
N ALA A 135 1.81 -1.43 4.12
CA ALA A 135 1.78 -0.08 4.69
C ALA A 135 1.20 0.95 3.72
N HIS A 136 0.43 1.88 4.28
CA HIS A 136 -0.04 3.08 3.63
C HIS A 136 0.90 4.24 3.95
N ALA A 137 1.73 4.64 3.00
CA ALA A 137 2.67 5.74 3.14
C ALA A 137 2.15 7.00 2.41
N GLY A 138 1.23 7.73 3.02
CA GLY A 138 0.96 9.11 2.65
C GLY A 138 2.20 9.98 3.00
N TRP A 139 2.25 11.25 2.57
CA TRP A 139 3.43 12.07 2.81
C TRP A 139 3.78 12.19 4.32
N ARG A 140 2.76 12.25 5.20
CA ARG A 140 2.98 12.27 6.66
C ARG A 140 3.58 10.97 7.18
N GLY A 141 3.06 9.82 6.71
CA GLY A 141 3.61 8.50 7.04
C GLY A 141 5.02 8.33 6.50
N THR A 142 5.29 8.82 5.28
CA THR A 142 6.64 8.85 4.69
C THR A 142 7.58 9.67 5.56
N ALA A 143 7.23 10.91 5.91
CA ALA A 143 8.05 11.76 6.78
C ALA A 143 8.29 11.18 8.18
N ARG A 144 7.35 10.35 8.68
CA ARG A 144 7.49 9.62 9.95
C ARG A 144 8.11 8.24 9.81
N ASN A 145 8.57 7.91 8.59
CA ASN A 145 9.33 6.70 8.29
C ASN A 145 8.54 5.39 8.49
N ILE A 146 7.25 5.37 8.12
CA ILE A 146 6.37 4.22 8.33
C ILE A 146 6.91 2.94 7.65
N GLY A 147 7.54 3.06 6.47
CA GLY A 147 8.14 1.91 5.80
C GLY A 147 9.22 1.23 6.64
N ALA A 148 10.18 2.01 7.18
CA ALA A 148 11.23 1.45 8.05
C ALA A 148 10.67 0.95 9.39
N LYS A 149 9.62 1.59 9.94
CA LYS A 149 8.92 1.08 11.13
C LYS A 149 8.22 -0.25 10.87
N THR A 150 7.68 -0.44 9.68
CA THR A 150 7.11 -1.73 9.26
C THR A 150 8.19 -2.82 9.22
N VAL A 151 9.35 -2.52 8.64
CA VAL A 151 10.52 -3.42 8.63
C VAL A 151 10.98 -3.73 10.05
N ALA A 152 11.10 -2.72 10.91
CA ALA A 152 11.51 -2.90 12.31
C ALA A 152 10.52 -3.81 13.08
N ALA A 153 9.21 -3.67 12.86
CA ALA A 153 8.22 -4.56 13.45
C ALA A 153 8.37 -6.01 12.95
N MET A 154 8.65 -6.22 11.66
CA MET A 154 8.92 -7.56 11.11
C MET A 154 10.18 -8.18 11.74
N VAL A 155 11.23 -7.39 11.95
CA VAL A 155 12.46 -7.84 12.61
C VAL A 155 12.19 -8.20 14.07
N GLU A 156 11.55 -7.30 14.81
CA GLU A 156 11.30 -7.45 16.26
C GLU A 156 10.39 -8.63 16.58
N HIS A 157 9.29 -8.78 15.85
CA HIS A 157 8.24 -9.75 16.19
C HIS A 157 8.41 -11.11 15.49
N PHE A 158 9.08 -11.15 14.34
CA PHE A 158 9.17 -12.38 13.54
C PHE A 158 10.61 -12.85 13.29
N GLY A 159 11.61 -12.10 13.75
CA GLY A 159 13.02 -12.43 13.54
C GLY A 159 13.46 -12.29 12.08
N CYS A 160 12.75 -11.47 11.30
CA CYS A 160 13.15 -11.17 9.94
C CYS A 160 14.52 -10.50 9.90
N ARG A 161 15.25 -10.73 8.82
CA ARG A 161 16.49 -10.00 8.53
C ARG A 161 16.21 -9.06 7.36
N PRO A 162 16.52 -7.76 7.45
CA PRO A 162 16.20 -6.79 6.39
C PRO A 162 16.71 -7.22 5.00
N GLU A 163 17.87 -7.86 4.92
CA GLU A 163 18.43 -8.37 3.66
C GLU A 163 17.63 -9.53 3.04
N ASN A 164 16.74 -10.20 3.80
CA ASN A 164 15.85 -11.24 3.31
C ASN A 164 14.47 -10.70 2.91
N ILE A 165 14.16 -9.46 3.32
CA ILE A 165 12.88 -8.83 3.03
C ILE A 165 12.91 -8.26 1.60
N ARG A 166 11.96 -8.65 0.78
CA ARG A 166 11.64 -8.02 -0.49
C ARG A 166 10.53 -7.01 -0.30
N ALA A 167 10.73 -5.80 -0.83
CA ALA A 167 9.74 -4.75 -0.77
C ALA A 167 9.21 -4.42 -2.17
N ALA A 168 7.95 -4.01 -2.23
CA ALA A 168 7.36 -3.44 -3.44
C ALA A 168 6.67 -2.11 -3.13
N ILE A 169 6.95 -1.11 -3.96
CA ILE A 169 6.35 0.22 -3.92
C ILE A 169 5.36 0.32 -5.08
N GLY A 170 4.07 0.42 -4.77
CA GLY A 170 2.99 0.41 -5.76
C GLY A 170 2.71 1.77 -6.40
N PRO A 171 1.64 1.83 -7.22
CA PRO A 171 1.17 3.06 -7.86
C PRO A 171 0.81 4.14 -6.83
N ASN A 172 1.27 5.37 -7.08
CA ASN A 172 0.95 6.55 -6.28
C ASN A 172 0.90 7.79 -7.17
N ILE A 173 0.60 8.96 -6.61
CA ILE A 173 0.83 10.23 -7.31
C ILE A 173 2.35 10.41 -7.53
N GLY A 174 2.76 10.49 -8.79
CA GLY A 174 4.17 10.56 -9.17
C GLY A 174 4.79 11.94 -8.99
N PHE A 175 6.10 12.00 -9.10
CA PHE A 175 6.89 13.24 -9.09
C PHE A 175 6.39 14.30 -10.07
N CYS A 176 5.82 13.87 -11.20
CA CYS A 176 5.24 14.76 -12.21
C CYS A 176 4.04 15.58 -11.71
N HIS A 177 3.33 15.12 -10.68
CA HIS A 177 2.06 15.70 -10.23
C HIS A 177 1.94 15.94 -8.72
N PHE A 178 2.87 15.41 -7.91
CA PHE A 178 2.81 15.63 -6.47
C PHE A 178 3.34 17.03 -6.12
N GLU A 179 2.55 18.04 -6.48
CA GLU A 179 2.77 19.44 -6.12
C GLU A 179 2.35 19.70 -4.68
N THR A 180 3.17 20.44 -3.93
CA THR A 180 2.96 20.73 -2.50
C THR A 180 3.42 22.15 -2.15
N ASP A 181 3.03 22.60 -0.97
CA ASP A 181 3.60 23.75 -0.30
C ASP A 181 4.90 23.36 0.43
N GLU A 182 5.57 24.32 1.03
CA GLU A 182 6.90 24.18 1.63
C GLU A 182 6.95 23.27 2.85
N ASP A 183 5.82 23.03 3.52
CA ASP A 183 5.71 22.16 4.71
C ASP A 183 6.09 20.71 4.40
N VAL A 184 5.75 20.21 3.22
CA VAL A 184 6.05 18.82 2.84
C VAL A 184 7.54 18.60 2.57
N PRO A 185 8.24 19.40 1.71
CA PRO A 185 9.67 19.25 1.54
C PRO A 185 10.46 19.48 2.83
N GLN A 186 10.05 20.43 3.69
CA GLN A 186 10.69 20.63 5.00
C GLN A 186 10.58 19.39 5.88
N ALA A 187 9.41 18.74 5.91
CA ALA A 187 9.23 17.49 6.65
C ALA A 187 10.13 16.36 6.12
N MET A 188 10.30 16.26 4.81
CA MET A 188 11.19 15.24 4.20
C MET A 188 12.66 15.52 4.49
N LEU A 189 13.10 16.76 4.39
CA LEU A 189 14.48 17.15 4.73
C LEU A 189 14.77 16.96 6.23
N ALA A 190 13.82 17.26 7.10
CA ALA A 190 13.96 16.99 8.53
C ALA A 190 14.10 15.49 8.84
N ALA A 191 13.39 14.63 8.10
CA ALA A 191 13.41 13.17 8.31
C ALA A 191 14.63 12.49 7.68
N TYR A 192 15.05 12.93 6.49
CA TYR A 192 16.02 12.20 5.65
C TYR A 192 17.28 13.00 5.33
N GLY A 193 17.35 14.27 5.72
CA GLY A 193 18.50 15.15 5.45
C GLY A 193 18.69 15.41 3.96
N ASP A 194 19.93 15.73 3.60
CA ASP A 194 20.30 16.13 2.22
C ASP A 194 20.03 15.04 1.16
N GLU A 195 19.98 13.77 1.56
CA GLU A 195 19.64 12.70 0.61
C GLU A 195 18.21 12.83 0.06
N ALA A 196 17.27 13.40 0.83
CA ALA A 196 15.92 13.68 0.32
C ALA A 196 15.89 14.82 -0.70
N ALA A 197 16.86 15.74 -0.66
CA ALA A 197 16.90 16.89 -1.55
C ALA A 197 16.97 16.49 -3.05
N ALA A 198 17.57 15.34 -3.34
CA ALA A 198 17.64 14.80 -4.71
C ALA A 198 16.26 14.44 -5.30
N TYR A 199 15.25 14.31 -4.47
CA TYR A 199 13.87 13.91 -4.83
C TYR A 199 12.86 15.04 -4.65
N ILE A 200 13.34 16.29 -4.50
CA ILE A 200 12.56 17.48 -4.28
C ILE A 200 12.98 18.54 -5.31
N GLU A 201 12.02 19.08 -6.04
CA GLU A 201 12.25 20.14 -7.01
C GLU A 201 11.32 21.33 -6.74
N LYS A 202 11.88 22.53 -6.68
CA LYS A 202 11.09 23.77 -6.63
C LYS A 202 10.74 24.21 -8.04
N ARG A 203 9.44 24.39 -8.33
CA ARG A 203 8.92 24.90 -9.60
C ARG A 203 8.02 26.12 -9.30
N GLY A 204 8.56 27.31 -9.55
CA GLY A 204 7.89 28.56 -9.17
C GLY A 204 7.72 28.68 -7.65
N GLU A 205 6.49 28.87 -7.20
CA GLU A 205 6.15 28.99 -5.75
C GLU A 205 5.88 27.63 -5.09
N LYS A 206 5.83 26.54 -5.85
CA LYS A 206 5.48 25.19 -5.37
C LYS A 206 6.68 24.26 -5.42
N TYR A 207 6.52 23.12 -4.75
CA TYR A 207 7.49 22.03 -4.71
C TYR A 207 6.87 20.75 -5.27
N PHE A 208 7.68 19.96 -5.95
CA PHE A 208 7.34 18.63 -6.45
C PHE A 208 8.24 17.61 -5.78
N LEU A 209 7.64 16.47 -5.33
CA LEU A 209 8.38 15.45 -4.60
C LEU A 209 8.15 14.07 -5.21
N ASP A 210 9.21 13.26 -5.24
CA ASP A 210 9.13 11.83 -5.56
C ASP A 210 8.98 11.00 -4.29
N LEU A 211 7.72 10.76 -3.87
CA LEU A 211 7.45 9.94 -2.67
C LEU A 211 7.88 8.48 -2.83
N LYS A 212 7.90 7.92 -4.04
CA LYS A 212 8.41 6.55 -4.27
C LYS A 212 9.91 6.50 -3.99
N ALA A 213 10.65 7.43 -4.54
CA ALA A 213 12.10 7.50 -4.33
C ALA A 213 12.47 7.75 -2.87
N ILE A 214 11.73 8.62 -2.16
CA ILE A 214 11.94 8.88 -0.72
C ILE A 214 11.61 7.64 0.11
N ASN A 215 10.51 6.92 -0.18
CA ASN A 215 10.22 5.65 0.49
C ASN A 215 11.29 4.59 0.18
N ALA A 216 11.77 4.51 -1.07
CA ALA A 216 12.86 3.60 -1.43
C ALA A 216 14.17 3.94 -0.68
N LEU A 217 14.49 5.23 -0.51
CA LEU A 217 15.61 5.69 0.32
C LEU A 217 15.44 5.22 1.77
N ALA A 218 14.26 5.41 2.35
CA ALA A 218 13.95 4.97 3.71
C ALA A 218 14.13 3.45 3.89
N LEU A 219 13.66 2.66 2.93
CA LEU A 219 13.78 1.21 2.96
C LEU A 219 15.22 0.73 2.79
N ARG A 220 16.01 1.38 1.92
CA ARG A 220 17.46 1.08 1.80
C ARG A 220 18.22 1.37 3.09
N ARG A 221 17.91 2.49 3.76
CA ARG A 221 18.46 2.82 5.09
C ARG A 221 18.05 1.78 6.15
N ALA A 222 16.88 1.16 6.00
CA ALA A 222 16.44 0.06 6.88
C ALA A 222 17.09 -1.29 6.53
N GLY A 223 17.97 -1.35 5.52
CA GLY A 223 18.73 -2.55 5.13
C GLY A 223 18.06 -3.41 4.06
N ILE A 224 17.01 -2.93 3.41
CA ILE A 224 16.37 -3.66 2.29
C ILE A 224 17.13 -3.40 1.00
N ASN A 225 17.58 -4.46 0.34
CA ASN A 225 18.33 -4.40 -0.91
C ASN A 225 17.41 -4.53 -2.14
N ASP A 226 16.40 -5.39 -2.06
CA ASP A 226 15.51 -5.75 -3.17
C ASP A 226 14.18 -4.98 -3.07
N ILE A 227 14.04 -3.95 -3.89
CA ILE A 227 12.86 -3.09 -3.92
C ILE A 227 12.35 -2.98 -5.36
N ASP A 228 11.17 -3.50 -5.62
CA ASP A 228 10.46 -3.28 -6.87
C ASP A 228 9.62 -1.99 -6.79
N ILE A 229 9.75 -1.13 -7.79
CA ILE A 229 9.07 0.16 -7.80
C ILE A 229 8.18 0.26 -9.04
N SER A 230 6.90 0.59 -8.85
CA SER A 230 5.98 0.89 -9.94
C SER A 230 6.30 2.24 -10.58
N ASP A 231 6.28 2.30 -11.89
CA ASP A 231 6.41 3.53 -12.68
C ASP A 231 5.09 4.32 -12.77
N ALA A 232 3.95 3.70 -12.44
CA ALA A 232 2.62 4.28 -12.62
C ALA A 232 2.38 5.48 -11.71
N CYS A 233 1.88 6.58 -12.30
CA CYS A 233 1.34 7.73 -11.59
C CYS A 233 -0.19 7.70 -11.65
N THR A 234 -0.84 7.77 -10.47
CA THR A 234 -2.30 7.71 -10.36
C THR A 234 -2.97 8.90 -11.03
N MET A 235 -2.35 10.07 -11.00
CA MET A 235 -2.88 11.29 -11.62
C MET A 235 -2.64 11.34 -13.14
N CYS A 236 -1.57 10.70 -13.65
CA CYS A 236 -1.37 10.54 -15.10
C CYS A 236 -2.37 9.56 -15.73
N GLN A 237 -2.90 8.62 -14.95
CA GLN A 237 -3.76 7.55 -15.42
C GLN A 237 -5.07 7.49 -14.60
N PRO A 238 -5.89 8.56 -14.59
CA PRO A 238 -7.09 8.64 -13.76
C PRO A 238 -8.18 7.64 -14.17
N ASP A 239 -8.16 7.18 -15.42
CA ASP A 239 -9.04 6.12 -15.90
C ASP A 239 -8.66 4.75 -15.34
N ARG A 240 -7.41 4.58 -14.93
CA ARG A 240 -6.85 3.32 -14.43
C ARG A 240 -6.79 3.26 -12.90
N PHE A 241 -6.59 4.40 -12.26
CA PHE A 241 -6.45 4.52 -10.81
C PHE A 241 -7.35 5.62 -10.26
N TRP A 242 -7.81 5.49 -9.02
CA TRP A 242 -8.37 6.64 -8.34
C TRP A 242 -7.26 7.58 -7.88
N SER A 243 -7.51 8.85 -8.10
CA SER A 243 -6.66 9.94 -7.60
C SER A 243 -7.51 10.91 -6.78
N HIS A 244 -7.13 11.10 -5.52
CA HIS A 244 -7.75 12.10 -4.65
C HIS A 244 -7.49 13.52 -5.18
N ARG A 245 -6.33 13.73 -5.76
CA ARG A 245 -5.93 15.03 -6.32
C ARG A 245 -6.81 15.41 -7.53
N VAL A 246 -7.20 14.43 -8.36
CA VAL A 246 -8.06 14.67 -9.52
C VAL A 246 -9.51 14.91 -9.12
N THR A 247 -10.05 14.16 -8.16
CA THR A 247 -11.50 14.13 -7.89
C THR A 247 -11.92 14.84 -6.61
N GLY A 248 -10.97 15.27 -5.77
CA GLY A 248 -11.28 15.97 -4.52
C GLY A 248 -11.98 15.14 -3.45
N GLY A 249 -12.10 13.81 -3.63
CA GLY A 249 -12.68 12.92 -2.61
C GLY A 249 -13.90 12.11 -3.05
N ASP A 250 -14.60 12.50 -4.11
CA ASP A 250 -15.67 11.69 -4.71
C ASP A 250 -15.07 10.59 -5.60
N ARG A 251 -14.71 9.47 -4.96
CA ARG A 251 -13.97 8.37 -5.58
C ARG A 251 -14.01 7.10 -4.75
N GLY A 252 -13.67 5.99 -5.39
CA GLY A 252 -13.27 4.78 -4.70
C GLY A 252 -11.82 4.83 -4.19
N SER A 253 -11.29 3.69 -3.79
CA SER A 253 -9.88 3.51 -3.41
C SER A 253 -9.33 2.22 -4.00
N GLN A 254 -8.08 2.28 -4.46
CA GLN A 254 -7.28 1.09 -4.72
C GLN A 254 -6.89 0.40 -3.41
N GLY A 255 -6.51 -0.87 -3.51
CA GLY A 255 -5.90 -1.63 -2.43
C GLY A 255 -4.51 -2.12 -2.76
N ALA A 256 -3.70 -2.27 -1.72
CA ALA A 256 -2.52 -3.12 -1.76
C ALA A 256 -2.77 -4.30 -0.82
N VAL A 257 -2.68 -5.50 -1.37
CA VAL A 257 -3.06 -6.77 -0.75
C VAL A 257 -1.86 -7.69 -0.70
N ILE A 258 -1.66 -8.37 0.42
CA ILE A 258 -0.66 -9.43 0.56
C ILE A 258 -1.13 -10.50 1.53
N THR A 259 -0.97 -11.76 1.15
CA THR A 259 -1.38 -12.91 1.97
C THR A 259 -0.15 -13.65 2.50
N CYS A 260 -0.13 -13.89 3.82
CA CYS A 260 0.85 -14.77 4.44
C CYS A 260 0.54 -16.22 4.04
N LYS A 261 1.45 -16.86 3.31
CA LYS A 261 1.34 -18.30 2.98
C LYS A 261 1.81 -19.15 4.15
N GLU A 262 1.32 -20.38 4.22
CA GLU A 262 1.97 -21.41 5.02
C GLU A 262 3.43 -21.53 4.58
N GLY A 263 4.36 -21.38 5.52
CA GLY A 263 5.77 -21.56 5.24
C GLY A 263 6.01 -22.97 4.72
N CYS A 264 6.76 -23.12 3.66
CA CYS A 264 7.35 -24.41 3.32
C CYS A 264 8.22 -24.83 4.52
N LYS A 265 7.81 -25.90 5.23
CA LYS A 265 8.62 -26.52 6.28
C LYS A 265 9.86 -27.15 5.66
#